data_ea77e819f74dc42cb394eb0ee3f92a77
#
_entry.id   ea77e819f74dc42cb394eb0ee3f92a77
#
_cell.length_a   1.000
_cell.length_b   1.000
_cell.length_c   1.000
_cell.angle_alpha   90.00
_cell.angle_beta   90.00
_cell.angle_gamma   90.00
#
_symmetry.space_group_name_H-M   'P 1'
#
loop_
_entity.id
_entity.type
_entity.pdbx_description
1 polymer ?
#
loop_
_entity_poly.entity_id
_entity_poly.type
_entity_poly.pdbx_seq_one_letter_code
_entity_poly.pdbx_strand_id
1 'polypeptide(L)'
;MKIGFIGLGHMGAGMAASLLKAGHELSVYNRTRTKADKLVAQGAKAVASVSDACRSDAVITMLANDDAVESIVFGEDGIIDSLPVGATHISSSTISVALSERLAAAHAKAGQRFIAAPVFGRPEVAAEGKLFVVAGGAPDAIEAAASLFAAIGQKTFVVSDRPQAANLVKLSGNFLIASVIESLGEAMALVGKGGVDQREYLDILTSTLFTAPVYKTYGGLIVDRKVEPAGFAAPLGHKDIRLTLAAAEDLRVPMPLASLLRDRFLTLLAHGGDTLDWSAIGQLAAKDAGEVGNAVLRHLGPPPSPPLRREAQNLMQGERR
;
A
#
# COMPACT_ATOMS: atom_id res chain seq x y z
N MET A 1 -0.62 23.31 12.84
CA MET A 1 0.51 22.44 13.28
C MET A 1 1.59 22.47 12.19
N LYS A 2 2.83 22.34 12.60
CA LYS A 2 3.97 22.10 11.69
C LYS A 2 4.13 20.61 11.48
N ILE A 3 4.08 20.16 10.24
CA ILE A 3 4.07 18.73 9.89
C ILE A 3 5.21 18.43 8.92
N GLY A 4 6.02 17.42 9.25
CA GLY A 4 6.91 16.77 8.31
C GLY A 4 6.12 15.71 7.53
N PHE A 5 6.20 15.70 6.21
CA PHE A 5 5.56 14.64 5.40
C PHE A 5 6.61 13.95 4.53
N ILE A 6 6.78 12.65 4.72
CA ILE A 6 7.81 11.86 4.07
C ILE A 6 7.17 10.78 3.19
N GLY A 7 7.49 10.84 1.89
CA GLY A 7 6.97 9.90 0.90
C GLY A 7 5.82 10.50 0.07
N LEU A 8 6.16 11.03 -1.12
CA LEU A 8 5.25 11.69 -2.04
C LEU A 8 4.94 10.79 -3.26
N GLY A 9 4.58 9.53 -2.96
CA GLY A 9 3.98 8.64 -3.95
C GLY A 9 2.52 9.04 -4.27
N HIS A 10 1.80 8.19 -5.01
CA HIS A 10 0.42 8.47 -5.42
C HIS A 10 -0.50 8.82 -4.23
N MET A 11 -0.41 8.06 -3.15
CA MET A 11 -1.19 8.31 -1.93
C MET A 11 -0.67 9.53 -1.15
N GLY A 12 0.65 9.56 -0.89
CA GLY A 12 1.25 10.58 -0.03
C GLY A 12 1.13 12.00 -0.58
N ALA A 13 1.21 12.18 -1.89
CA ALA A 13 1.01 13.49 -2.52
C ALA A 13 -0.42 14.01 -2.29
N GLY A 14 -1.43 13.16 -2.43
CA GLY A 14 -2.83 13.51 -2.16
C GLY A 14 -3.07 13.85 -0.68
N MET A 15 -2.53 13.03 0.24
CA MET A 15 -2.63 13.27 1.68
C MET A 15 -1.96 14.60 2.08
N ALA A 16 -0.75 14.87 1.57
CA ALA A 16 -0.03 16.12 1.83
C ALA A 16 -0.80 17.34 1.30
N ALA A 17 -1.40 17.25 0.12
CA ALA A 17 -2.24 18.32 -0.43
C ALA A 17 -3.48 18.58 0.45
N SER A 18 -4.12 17.54 0.97
CA SER A 18 -5.27 17.66 1.87
C SER A 18 -4.89 18.34 3.20
N LEU A 19 -3.71 18.02 3.75
CA LEU A 19 -3.19 18.70 4.96
C LEU A 19 -2.90 20.19 4.70
N LEU A 20 -2.31 20.55 3.56
CA LEU A 20 -2.10 21.96 3.17
C LEU A 20 -3.44 22.70 3.07
N LYS A 21 -4.42 22.10 2.39
CA LYS A 21 -5.77 22.67 2.24
C LYS A 21 -6.46 22.89 3.58
N ALA A 22 -6.17 22.05 4.57
CA ALA A 22 -6.67 22.20 5.95
C ALA A 22 -5.91 23.26 6.78
N GLY A 23 -4.90 23.94 6.20
CA GLY A 23 -4.19 25.04 6.84
C GLY A 23 -2.99 24.60 7.70
N HIS A 24 -2.49 23.37 7.53
CA HIS A 24 -1.27 22.93 8.21
C HIS A 24 -0.01 23.43 7.46
N GLU A 25 1.06 23.74 8.20
CA GLU A 25 2.37 24.07 7.63
C GLU A 25 3.12 22.76 7.32
N LEU A 26 3.45 22.53 6.04
CA LEU A 26 4.09 21.29 5.62
C LEU A 26 5.55 21.49 5.20
N SER A 27 6.45 20.69 5.81
CA SER A 27 7.79 20.38 5.30
C SER A 27 7.76 19.01 4.64
N VAL A 28 7.98 18.95 3.32
CA VAL A 28 7.83 17.71 2.55
C VAL A 28 9.19 17.17 2.09
N TYR A 29 9.39 15.86 2.29
CA TYR A 29 10.58 15.14 1.85
C TYR A 29 10.21 13.95 0.97
N ASN A 30 10.92 13.78 -0.13
CA ASN A 30 10.86 12.60 -0.97
C ASN A 30 12.21 12.34 -1.65
N ARG A 31 12.64 11.08 -1.74
CA ARG A 31 13.89 10.69 -2.41
C ARG A 31 14.03 11.30 -3.81
N THR A 32 12.96 11.30 -4.60
CA THR A 32 12.87 12.00 -5.88
C THR A 32 12.28 13.39 -5.62
N ARG A 33 13.15 14.41 -5.59
CA ARG A 33 12.80 15.77 -5.17
C ARG A 33 11.70 16.42 -6.02
N THR A 34 11.69 16.17 -7.34
CA THR A 34 10.70 16.72 -8.26
C THR A 34 9.26 16.34 -7.95
N LYS A 35 9.03 15.27 -7.18
CA LYS A 35 7.69 14.92 -6.70
C LYS A 35 7.09 15.93 -5.71
N ALA A 36 7.92 16.82 -5.14
CA ALA A 36 7.46 17.87 -4.24
C ALA A 36 6.98 19.14 -4.98
N ASP A 37 7.33 19.33 -6.25
CA ASP A 37 7.15 20.62 -6.98
C ASP A 37 5.69 21.10 -6.96
N LYS A 38 4.73 20.20 -7.17
CA LYS A 38 3.30 20.55 -7.13
C LYS A 38 2.84 20.99 -5.75
N LEU A 39 3.39 20.41 -4.69
CA LEU A 39 3.05 20.76 -3.29
C LEU A 39 3.72 22.09 -2.90
N VAL A 40 4.94 22.33 -3.37
CA VAL A 40 5.64 23.61 -3.19
C VAL A 40 4.85 24.75 -3.82
N ALA A 41 4.32 24.55 -5.03
CA ALA A 41 3.44 25.53 -5.68
C ALA A 41 2.14 25.80 -4.89
N GLN A 42 1.74 24.88 -4.00
CA GLN A 42 0.59 25.02 -3.11
C GLN A 42 0.95 25.54 -1.70
N GLY A 43 2.24 25.85 -1.45
CA GLY A 43 2.68 26.44 -0.18
C GLY A 43 3.44 25.49 0.75
N ALA A 44 3.74 24.25 0.35
CA ALA A 44 4.62 23.38 1.13
C ALA A 44 6.09 23.82 1.00
N LYS A 45 6.90 23.51 2.00
CA LYS A 45 8.35 23.66 1.99
C LYS A 45 9.00 22.34 1.63
N ALA A 46 9.64 22.23 0.46
CA ALA A 46 10.49 21.07 0.18
C ALA A 46 11.78 21.16 1.00
N VAL A 47 12.11 20.07 1.72
CA VAL A 47 13.31 19.97 2.55
C VAL A 47 14.31 18.97 1.98
N ALA A 48 15.58 19.11 2.38
CA ALA A 48 16.67 18.35 1.78
C ALA A 48 16.89 16.98 2.45
N SER A 49 16.50 16.84 3.71
CA SER A 49 16.75 15.65 4.51
C SER A 49 15.53 15.22 5.33
N VAL A 50 15.59 13.99 5.86
CA VAL A 50 14.61 13.46 6.84
C VAL A 50 14.66 14.29 8.11
N SER A 51 15.87 14.63 8.59
CA SER A 51 16.02 15.42 9.81
C SER A 51 15.43 16.83 9.70
N ASP A 52 15.47 17.45 8.51
CA ASP A 52 14.77 18.72 8.28
C ASP A 52 13.24 18.58 8.36
N ALA A 53 12.68 17.48 7.86
CA ALA A 53 11.25 17.20 7.99
C ALA A 53 10.86 16.95 9.45
N CYS A 54 11.77 16.40 10.27
CA CYS A 54 11.54 16.12 11.68
C CYS A 54 11.51 17.37 12.58
N ARG A 55 11.89 18.56 12.08
CA ARG A 55 11.75 19.84 12.82
C ARG A 55 10.28 20.31 12.86
N SER A 56 9.42 19.45 13.35
CA SER A 56 7.96 19.60 13.29
C SER A 56 7.27 19.02 14.51
N ASP A 57 6.00 19.35 14.72
CA ASP A 57 5.18 18.84 15.82
C ASP A 57 4.84 17.35 15.61
N ALA A 58 4.68 16.95 14.35
CA ALA A 58 4.48 15.56 13.93
C ALA A 58 5.11 15.28 12.57
N VAL A 59 5.51 14.02 12.36
CA VAL A 59 5.97 13.49 11.06
C VAL A 59 5.02 12.41 10.59
N ILE A 60 4.58 12.52 9.33
CA ILE A 60 3.75 11.50 8.67
C ILE A 60 4.62 10.78 7.62
N THR A 61 4.64 9.45 7.65
CA THR A 61 5.29 8.63 6.62
C THR A 61 4.26 7.89 5.78
N MET A 62 4.42 7.94 4.44
CA MET A 62 3.61 7.15 3.48
C MET A 62 4.54 6.52 2.44
N LEU A 63 5.09 5.36 2.78
CA LEU A 63 6.15 4.66 2.07
C LEU A 63 5.68 3.28 1.58
N ALA A 64 6.43 2.69 0.66
CA ALA A 64 5.97 1.53 -0.10
C ALA A 64 6.04 0.20 0.67
N ASN A 65 7.02 0.01 1.54
CA ASN A 65 7.33 -1.26 2.22
C ASN A 65 8.12 -1.05 3.51
N ASP A 66 8.40 -2.16 4.19
CA ASP A 66 9.15 -2.18 5.44
C ASP A 66 10.56 -1.59 5.28
N ASP A 67 11.30 -2.01 4.26
CA ASP A 67 12.68 -1.55 4.02
C ASP A 67 12.75 -0.02 3.87
N ALA A 68 11.78 0.56 3.16
CA ALA A 68 11.71 2.01 2.99
C ALA A 68 11.40 2.73 4.29
N VAL A 69 10.53 2.17 5.14
CA VAL A 69 10.23 2.73 6.46
C VAL A 69 11.42 2.56 7.40
N GLU A 70 12.04 1.39 7.45
CA GLU A 70 13.24 1.13 8.28
C GLU A 70 14.37 2.09 7.92
N SER A 71 14.67 2.24 6.63
CA SER A 71 15.73 3.17 6.16
C SER A 71 15.48 4.62 6.59
N ILE A 72 14.24 5.09 6.59
CA ILE A 72 13.90 6.46 6.97
C ILE A 72 13.84 6.63 8.50
N VAL A 73 13.43 5.59 9.22
CA VAL A 73 13.25 5.70 10.69
C VAL A 73 14.54 5.42 11.43
N PHE A 74 15.28 4.38 11.04
CA PHE A 74 16.48 3.89 11.75
C PHE A 74 17.80 4.23 11.02
N GLY A 75 17.75 4.83 9.81
CA GLY A 75 18.94 5.24 9.09
C GLY A 75 19.66 6.41 9.75
N GLU A 76 20.85 6.74 9.27
CA GLU A 76 21.61 7.92 9.70
C GLU A 76 20.76 9.19 9.57
N ASP A 77 20.72 10.02 10.60
CA ASP A 77 19.85 11.20 10.71
C ASP A 77 18.34 10.88 10.44
N GLY A 78 17.93 9.65 10.74
CA GLY A 78 16.57 9.16 10.60
C GLY A 78 15.59 9.79 11.59
N ILE A 79 14.34 9.32 11.54
CA ILE A 79 13.26 9.91 12.37
C ILE A 79 13.57 9.71 13.88
N ILE A 80 14.08 8.54 14.28
CA ILE A 80 14.38 8.27 15.70
C ILE A 80 15.38 9.27 16.26
N ASP A 81 16.43 9.61 15.50
CA ASP A 81 17.48 10.50 15.96
C ASP A 81 17.09 11.98 15.85
N SER A 82 16.17 12.32 14.95
CA SER A 82 15.89 13.70 14.55
C SER A 82 14.57 14.26 15.10
N LEU A 83 13.59 13.40 15.40
CA LEU A 83 12.28 13.85 15.86
C LEU A 83 12.38 14.28 17.35
N PRO A 84 11.87 15.47 17.73
CA PRO A 84 11.94 15.93 19.12
C PRO A 84 11.21 15.00 20.10
N VAL A 85 11.70 14.96 21.34
CA VAL A 85 10.99 14.31 22.46
C VAL A 85 9.56 14.87 22.56
N GLY A 86 8.59 14.01 22.75
CA GLY A 86 7.15 14.36 22.80
C GLY A 86 6.48 14.61 21.46
N ALA A 87 7.23 14.74 20.34
CA ALA A 87 6.66 14.83 19.02
C ALA A 87 6.15 13.45 18.54
N THR A 88 5.30 13.43 17.53
CA THR A 88 4.59 12.23 17.08
C THR A 88 5.06 11.78 15.70
N HIS A 89 5.44 10.50 15.55
CA HIS A 89 5.54 9.86 14.25
C HIS A 89 4.21 9.12 13.94
N ILE A 90 3.61 9.46 12.81
CA ILE A 90 2.39 8.82 12.29
C ILE A 90 2.76 8.02 11.04
N SER A 91 2.75 6.69 11.13
CA SER A 91 3.00 5.81 9.98
C SER A 91 1.69 5.46 9.29
N SER A 92 1.48 6.02 8.10
CA SER A 92 0.34 5.66 7.23
C SER A 92 0.71 4.58 6.20
N SER A 93 1.94 4.07 6.25
CA SER A 93 2.44 3.01 5.38
C SER A 93 1.80 1.65 5.72
N THR A 94 1.57 0.82 4.69
CA THR A 94 1.20 -0.59 4.91
C THR A 94 2.47 -1.40 5.11
N ILE A 95 2.77 -1.72 6.36
CA ILE A 95 3.95 -2.42 6.85
C ILE A 95 3.58 -3.68 7.63
N SER A 96 4.59 -4.51 7.95
CA SER A 96 4.40 -5.68 8.78
C SER A 96 3.98 -5.30 10.21
N VAL A 97 3.27 -6.22 10.87
CA VAL A 97 2.93 -6.14 12.29
C VAL A 97 4.20 -6.05 13.12
N ALA A 98 5.20 -6.88 12.80
CA ALA A 98 6.49 -6.92 13.49
C ALA A 98 7.26 -5.59 13.40
N LEU A 99 7.31 -4.97 12.22
CA LEU A 99 7.96 -3.65 12.08
C LEU A 99 7.21 -2.59 12.90
N SER A 100 5.88 -2.60 12.87
CA SER A 100 5.07 -1.65 13.66
C SER A 100 5.35 -1.77 15.16
N GLU A 101 5.53 -2.99 15.69
CA GLU A 101 5.93 -3.21 17.08
C GLU A 101 7.34 -2.67 17.39
N ARG A 102 8.29 -2.91 16.49
CA ARG A 102 9.66 -2.37 16.62
C ARG A 102 9.68 -0.85 16.61
N LEU A 103 8.88 -0.22 15.72
CA LEU A 103 8.75 1.24 15.66
C LEU A 103 8.17 1.79 16.95
N ALA A 104 7.10 1.18 17.48
CA ALA A 104 6.49 1.60 18.74
C ALA A 104 7.50 1.55 19.90
N ALA A 105 8.24 0.45 20.02
CA ALA A 105 9.27 0.30 21.05
C ALA A 105 10.42 1.32 20.91
N ALA A 106 10.88 1.57 19.70
CA ALA A 106 11.97 2.51 19.44
C ALA A 106 11.56 3.96 19.75
N HIS A 107 10.37 4.39 19.32
CA HIS A 107 9.85 5.72 19.62
C HIS A 107 9.63 5.92 21.12
N ALA A 108 9.07 4.91 21.81
CA ALA A 108 8.90 4.96 23.25
C ALA A 108 10.24 5.14 23.99
N LYS A 109 11.30 4.40 23.57
CA LYS A 109 12.65 4.54 24.10
C LYS A 109 13.25 5.93 23.87
N ALA A 110 12.92 6.56 22.73
CA ALA A 110 13.37 7.91 22.39
C ALA A 110 12.50 9.02 23.03
N GLY A 111 11.50 8.67 23.83
CA GLY A 111 10.56 9.64 24.43
C GLY A 111 9.64 10.31 23.41
N GLN A 112 9.43 9.69 22.25
CA GLN A 112 8.58 10.13 21.17
C GLN A 112 7.27 9.34 21.18
N ARG A 113 6.23 9.86 20.49
CA ARG A 113 4.96 9.17 20.32
C ARG A 113 4.93 8.48 18.97
N PHE A 114 4.31 7.31 18.90
CA PHE A 114 4.11 6.58 17.65
C PHE A 114 2.63 6.20 17.45
N ILE A 115 2.12 6.45 16.25
CA ILE A 115 0.79 6.04 15.81
C ILE A 115 0.94 5.29 14.50
N ALA A 116 0.42 4.07 14.42
CA ALA A 116 0.14 3.44 13.14
C ALA A 116 -1.23 3.90 12.64
N ALA A 117 -1.25 4.50 11.47
CA ALA A 117 -2.47 5.06 10.87
C ALA A 117 -2.59 4.70 9.38
N PRO A 118 -2.56 3.41 9.01
CA PRO A 118 -2.81 3.00 7.64
C PRO A 118 -4.23 3.40 7.20
N VAL A 119 -4.42 3.51 5.89
CA VAL A 119 -5.63 4.06 5.30
C VAL A 119 -6.27 3.12 4.30
N PHE A 120 -7.60 3.15 4.19
CA PHE A 120 -8.33 2.58 3.07
C PHE A 120 -8.80 3.68 2.14
N GLY A 121 -8.63 3.46 0.85
CA GLY A 121 -8.95 4.36 -0.24
C GLY A 121 -7.90 4.30 -1.34
N ARG A 122 -8.25 4.83 -2.51
CA ARG A 122 -7.37 4.96 -3.68
C ARG A 122 -6.80 6.38 -3.76
N PRO A 123 -5.82 6.65 -4.64
CA PRO A 123 -5.18 7.97 -4.74
C PRO A 123 -6.15 9.14 -4.96
N GLU A 124 -7.22 8.94 -5.72
CA GLU A 124 -8.25 9.94 -5.98
C GLU A 124 -8.95 10.36 -4.67
N VAL A 125 -9.29 9.37 -3.86
CA VAL A 125 -9.94 9.57 -2.55
C VAL A 125 -8.98 10.25 -1.55
N ALA A 126 -7.67 9.96 -1.64
CA ALA A 126 -6.65 10.63 -0.84
C ALA A 126 -6.54 12.14 -1.19
N ALA A 127 -6.61 12.48 -2.48
CA ALA A 127 -6.57 13.87 -2.94
C ALA A 127 -7.82 14.69 -2.52
N GLU A 128 -8.94 14.00 -2.27
CA GLU A 128 -10.18 14.61 -1.77
C GLU A 128 -10.24 14.71 -0.24
N GLY A 129 -9.27 14.14 0.50
CA GLY A 129 -9.30 14.08 1.96
C GLY A 129 -10.40 13.16 2.51
N LYS A 130 -10.76 12.11 1.75
CA LYS A 130 -11.89 11.23 2.07
C LYS A 130 -11.46 9.78 2.39
N LEU A 131 -10.23 9.58 2.81
CA LEU A 131 -9.75 8.27 3.23
C LEU A 131 -10.49 7.76 4.48
N PHE A 132 -10.47 6.46 4.69
CA PHE A 132 -10.79 5.87 5.99
C PHE A 132 -9.48 5.60 6.71
N VAL A 133 -9.27 6.25 7.86
CA VAL A 133 -8.06 6.10 8.67
C VAL A 133 -8.30 5.01 9.72
N VAL A 134 -7.39 4.06 9.83
CA VAL A 134 -7.40 3.06 10.91
C VAL A 134 -6.24 3.39 11.84
N ALA A 135 -6.54 3.86 13.05
CA ALA A 135 -5.52 4.35 13.98
C ALA A 135 -5.32 3.40 15.16
N GLY A 136 -4.07 3.12 15.47
CA GLY A 136 -3.63 2.43 16.68
C GLY A 136 -2.50 3.20 17.35
N GLY A 137 -2.57 3.36 18.67
CA GLY A 137 -1.60 4.11 19.47
C GLY A 137 -2.19 4.65 20.75
N ALA A 138 -1.37 5.30 21.56
CA ALA A 138 -1.81 5.88 22.83
C ALA A 138 -2.95 6.88 22.62
N PRO A 139 -4.01 6.86 23.44
CA PRO A 139 -5.20 7.68 23.26
C PRO A 139 -4.90 9.19 23.18
N ASP A 140 -4.01 9.70 24.03
CA ASP A 140 -3.59 11.10 24.04
C ASP A 140 -2.86 11.51 22.76
N ALA A 141 -2.05 10.60 22.19
CA ALA A 141 -1.38 10.83 20.90
C ALA A 141 -2.37 10.87 19.75
N ILE A 142 -3.37 9.97 19.74
CA ILE A 142 -4.43 9.92 18.74
C ILE A 142 -5.29 11.16 18.81
N GLU A 143 -5.66 11.62 20.00
CA GLU A 143 -6.43 12.85 20.22
C GLU A 143 -5.65 14.07 19.70
N ALA A 144 -4.37 14.18 20.02
CA ALA A 144 -3.51 15.25 19.52
C ALA A 144 -3.40 15.27 17.98
N ALA A 145 -3.50 14.09 17.31
CA ALA A 145 -3.46 13.95 15.87
C ALA A 145 -4.83 14.07 15.18
N ALA A 146 -5.94 14.28 15.92
CA ALA A 146 -7.30 14.23 15.38
C ALA A 146 -7.52 15.20 14.20
N SER A 147 -6.96 16.42 14.27
CA SER A 147 -7.06 17.39 13.17
C SER A 147 -6.35 16.94 11.90
N LEU A 148 -5.26 16.17 12.03
CA LEU A 148 -4.51 15.61 10.89
C LEU A 148 -5.35 14.50 10.23
N PHE A 149 -5.96 13.64 11.03
CA PHE A 149 -6.81 12.57 10.52
C PHE A 149 -8.07 13.14 9.85
N ALA A 150 -8.68 14.18 10.41
CA ALA A 150 -9.81 14.86 9.81
C ALA A 150 -9.46 15.55 8.47
N ALA A 151 -8.21 16.00 8.30
CA ALA A 151 -7.76 16.62 7.06
C ALA A 151 -7.58 15.61 5.92
N ILE A 152 -7.15 14.36 6.21
CA ILE A 152 -6.86 13.34 5.20
C ILE A 152 -8.00 12.34 5.00
N GLY A 153 -8.96 12.29 5.93
CA GLY A 153 -9.97 11.23 5.95
C GLY A 153 -11.35 11.73 6.33
N GLN A 154 -12.36 11.02 5.83
CA GLN A 154 -13.76 11.24 6.17
C GLN A 154 -14.16 10.59 7.49
N LYS A 155 -13.40 9.59 7.94
CA LYS A 155 -13.65 8.89 9.20
C LYS A 155 -12.38 8.24 9.71
N THR A 156 -12.16 8.32 11.03
CA THR A 156 -11.08 7.62 11.75
C THR A 156 -11.68 6.54 12.63
N PHE A 157 -11.11 5.34 12.55
CA PHE A 157 -11.43 4.20 13.41
C PHE A 157 -10.24 3.97 14.34
N VAL A 158 -10.41 4.20 15.62
CA VAL A 158 -9.42 3.88 16.65
C VAL A 158 -9.63 2.42 17.07
N VAL A 159 -8.64 1.57 16.82
CA VAL A 159 -8.80 0.12 16.99
C VAL A 159 -8.12 -0.43 18.24
N SER A 160 -7.07 0.22 18.72
CA SER A 160 -6.31 -0.23 19.91
C SER A 160 -5.35 0.86 20.38
N ASP A 161 -4.90 0.75 21.62
CA ASP A 161 -3.74 1.48 22.18
C ASP A 161 -2.41 0.92 21.64
N ARG A 162 -2.41 -0.29 21.06
CA ARG A 162 -1.26 -0.92 20.43
C ARG A 162 -1.21 -0.57 18.93
N PRO A 163 -0.18 0.15 18.45
CA PRO A 163 -0.10 0.61 17.07
C PRO A 163 -0.23 -0.51 16.02
N GLN A 164 0.41 -1.63 16.24
CA GLN A 164 0.43 -2.77 15.32
C GLN A 164 -0.95 -3.37 15.02
N ALA A 165 -1.93 -3.17 15.89
CA ALA A 165 -3.31 -3.60 15.65
C ALA A 165 -3.92 -2.93 14.41
N ALA A 166 -3.58 -1.65 14.17
CA ALA A 166 -4.03 -0.94 12.97
C ALA A 166 -3.44 -1.55 11.68
N ASN A 167 -2.17 -1.98 11.72
CA ASN A 167 -1.55 -2.67 10.59
C ASN A 167 -2.20 -4.04 10.33
N LEU A 168 -2.52 -4.79 11.38
CA LEU A 168 -3.21 -6.06 11.25
C LEU A 168 -4.60 -5.90 10.59
N VAL A 169 -5.37 -4.88 11.02
CA VAL A 169 -6.66 -4.54 10.40
C VAL A 169 -6.47 -4.16 8.93
N LYS A 170 -5.46 -3.35 8.61
CA LYS A 170 -5.16 -2.96 7.23
C LYS A 170 -4.81 -4.16 6.35
N LEU A 171 -3.96 -5.05 6.81
CA LEU A 171 -3.55 -6.25 6.08
C LEU A 171 -4.73 -7.19 5.85
N SER A 172 -5.56 -7.43 6.88
CA SER A 172 -6.80 -8.20 6.75
C SER A 172 -7.76 -7.60 5.73
N GLY A 173 -7.94 -6.27 5.71
CA GLY A 173 -8.79 -5.59 4.74
C GLY A 173 -8.26 -5.70 3.31
N ASN A 174 -6.95 -5.58 3.09
CA ASN A 174 -6.35 -5.75 1.77
C ASN A 174 -6.43 -7.20 1.28
N PHE A 175 -6.32 -8.19 2.18
CA PHE A 175 -6.62 -9.59 1.86
C PHE A 175 -8.06 -9.76 1.37
N LEU A 176 -9.05 -9.17 2.04
CA LEU A 176 -10.45 -9.24 1.60
C LEU A 176 -10.66 -8.58 0.23
N ILE A 177 -10.01 -7.44 -0.03
CA ILE A 177 -10.09 -6.79 -1.36
C ILE A 177 -9.50 -7.70 -2.43
N ALA A 178 -8.31 -8.29 -2.22
CA ALA A 178 -7.70 -9.21 -3.16
C ALA A 178 -8.56 -10.45 -3.40
N SER A 179 -9.23 -10.97 -2.36
CA SER A 179 -10.18 -12.08 -2.45
C SER A 179 -11.38 -11.73 -3.34
N VAL A 180 -11.92 -10.52 -3.20
CA VAL A 180 -13.00 -10.03 -4.07
C VAL A 180 -12.54 -9.92 -5.52
N ILE A 181 -11.33 -9.42 -5.77
CA ILE A 181 -10.79 -9.30 -7.14
C ILE A 181 -10.66 -10.67 -7.79
N GLU A 182 -10.07 -11.64 -7.11
CA GLU A 182 -9.89 -13.00 -7.65
C GLU A 182 -11.24 -13.68 -7.89
N SER A 183 -12.14 -13.68 -6.89
CA SER A 183 -13.45 -14.31 -7.02
C SER A 183 -14.34 -13.69 -8.12
N LEU A 184 -14.28 -12.36 -8.28
CA LEU A 184 -14.94 -11.69 -9.41
C LEU A 184 -14.35 -12.11 -10.74
N GLY A 185 -13.01 -12.23 -10.84
CA GLY A 185 -12.33 -12.67 -12.04
C GLY A 185 -12.75 -14.07 -12.47
N GLU A 186 -12.77 -15.02 -11.52
CA GLU A 186 -13.23 -16.40 -11.76
C GLU A 186 -14.71 -16.43 -12.19
N ALA A 187 -15.57 -15.71 -11.48
CA ALA A 187 -16.99 -15.66 -11.78
C ALA A 187 -17.26 -15.04 -13.17
N MET A 188 -16.56 -13.96 -13.52
CA MET A 188 -16.66 -13.32 -14.84
C MET A 188 -16.14 -14.23 -15.97
N ALA A 189 -15.05 -14.96 -15.74
CA ALA A 189 -14.54 -15.93 -16.70
C ALA A 189 -15.57 -17.06 -16.93
N LEU A 190 -16.19 -17.57 -15.87
CA LEU A 190 -17.21 -18.62 -15.95
C LEU A 190 -18.42 -18.18 -16.78
N VAL A 191 -19.02 -17.02 -16.46
CA VAL A 191 -20.23 -16.55 -17.15
C VAL A 191 -19.92 -16.13 -18.59
N GLY A 192 -18.74 -15.52 -18.83
CA GLY A 192 -18.28 -15.15 -20.17
C GLY A 192 -18.12 -16.37 -21.08
N LYS A 193 -17.53 -17.46 -20.60
CA LYS A 193 -17.45 -18.74 -21.30
C LYS A 193 -18.84 -19.35 -21.56
N GLY A 194 -19.80 -19.08 -20.68
CA GLY A 194 -21.21 -19.46 -20.85
C GLY A 194 -22.00 -18.55 -21.79
N GLY A 195 -21.38 -17.53 -22.39
CA GLY A 195 -22.01 -16.61 -23.35
C GLY A 195 -22.79 -15.47 -22.70
N VAL A 196 -22.63 -15.22 -21.40
CA VAL A 196 -23.25 -14.07 -20.71
C VAL A 196 -22.31 -12.87 -20.77
N ASP A 197 -22.84 -11.69 -21.08
CA ASP A 197 -22.06 -10.45 -21.08
C ASP A 197 -21.59 -10.10 -19.67
N GLN A 198 -20.28 -9.87 -19.53
CA GLN A 198 -19.66 -9.62 -18.23
C GLN A 198 -20.10 -8.29 -17.60
N ARG A 199 -20.48 -7.28 -18.41
CA ARG A 199 -20.99 -6.00 -17.93
C ARG A 199 -22.39 -6.16 -17.37
N GLU A 200 -23.28 -6.84 -18.10
CA GLU A 200 -24.63 -7.16 -17.62
C GLU A 200 -24.58 -7.99 -16.33
N TYR A 201 -23.66 -8.96 -16.27
CA TYR A 201 -23.45 -9.75 -15.05
C TYR A 201 -23.02 -8.87 -13.87
N LEU A 202 -22.04 -7.96 -14.05
CA LEU A 202 -21.63 -7.03 -13.01
C LEU A 202 -22.79 -6.14 -12.55
N ASP A 203 -23.62 -5.64 -13.47
CA ASP A 203 -24.76 -4.80 -13.14
C ASP A 203 -25.81 -5.57 -12.32
N ILE A 204 -26.06 -6.85 -12.63
CA ILE A 204 -26.91 -7.73 -11.81
C ILE A 204 -26.35 -7.84 -10.39
N LEU A 205 -25.06 -8.15 -10.22
CA LEU A 205 -24.43 -8.30 -8.92
C LEU A 205 -24.54 -7.02 -8.09
N THR A 206 -24.14 -5.89 -8.68
CA THR A 206 -24.04 -4.60 -7.96
C THR A 206 -25.37 -3.92 -7.73
N SER A 207 -26.44 -4.37 -8.39
CA SER A 207 -27.83 -3.95 -8.16
C SER A 207 -28.56 -4.81 -7.11
N THR A 208 -27.94 -5.92 -6.66
CA THR A 208 -28.55 -6.87 -5.73
C THR A 208 -27.73 -6.99 -4.43
N LEU A 209 -27.10 -8.13 -4.21
CA LEU A 209 -26.41 -8.45 -2.94
C LEU A 209 -24.98 -7.90 -2.85
N PHE A 210 -24.36 -7.52 -3.98
CA PHE A 210 -22.97 -7.10 -4.06
C PHE A 210 -22.83 -5.58 -4.25
N THR A 211 -23.57 -4.80 -3.46
CA THR A 211 -23.63 -3.33 -3.60
C THR A 211 -22.42 -2.58 -3.05
N ALA A 212 -21.54 -3.26 -2.30
CA ALA A 212 -20.38 -2.61 -1.68
C ALA A 212 -19.44 -2.00 -2.74
N PRO A 213 -18.82 -0.83 -2.45
CA PRO A 213 -17.95 -0.12 -3.41
C PRO A 213 -16.82 -0.98 -3.98
N VAL A 214 -16.31 -1.95 -3.23
CA VAL A 214 -15.25 -2.86 -3.66
C VAL A 214 -15.65 -3.67 -4.90
N TYR A 215 -16.88 -4.17 -4.96
CA TYR A 215 -17.37 -4.92 -6.13
C TYR A 215 -17.54 -4.03 -7.35
N LYS A 216 -18.12 -2.82 -7.18
CA LYS A 216 -18.29 -1.84 -8.27
C LYS A 216 -16.95 -1.42 -8.85
N THR A 217 -16.00 -1.04 -7.98
CA THR A 217 -14.71 -0.54 -8.39
C THR A 217 -13.90 -1.61 -9.12
N TYR A 218 -13.68 -2.75 -8.48
CA TYR A 218 -12.81 -3.78 -9.05
C TYR A 218 -13.50 -4.59 -10.15
N GLY A 219 -14.79 -4.83 -10.03
CA GLY A 219 -15.57 -5.41 -11.13
C GLY A 219 -15.52 -4.55 -12.39
N GLY A 220 -15.67 -3.23 -12.25
CA GLY A 220 -15.50 -2.29 -13.35
C GLY A 220 -14.11 -2.35 -13.99
N LEU A 221 -13.04 -2.35 -13.18
CA LEU A 221 -11.66 -2.45 -13.68
C LEU A 221 -11.41 -3.75 -14.44
N ILE A 222 -11.97 -4.88 -13.97
CA ILE A 222 -11.85 -6.19 -14.63
C ILE A 222 -12.59 -6.19 -15.98
N VAL A 223 -13.86 -5.79 -15.99
CA VAL A 223 -14.69 -5.76 -17.22
C VAL A 223 -14.13 -4.80 -18.25
N ASP A 224 -13.70 -3.60 -17.83
CA ASP A 224 -13.12 -2.59 -18.72
C ASP A 224 -11.66 -2.90 -19.10
N ARG A 225 -11.06 -3.94 -18.51
CA ARG A 225 -9.63 -4.28 -18.65
C ARG A 225 -8.71 -3.08 -18.37
N LYS A 226 -9.14 -2.22 -17.45
CA LYS A 226 -8.45 -0.98 -17.12
C LYS A 226 -7.45 -1.21 -15.98
N VAL A 227 -6.31 -1.77 -16.31
CA VAL A 227 -5.25 -2.10 -15.35
C VAL A 227 -4.06 -1.14 -15.43
N GLU A 228 -4.07 -0.17 -16.32
CA GLU A 228 -3.08 0.90 -16.46
C GLU A 228 -3.77 2.27 -16.67
N PRO A 229 -3.23 3.35 -16.07
CA PRO A 229 -2.16 3.33 -15.07
C PRO A 229 -2.65 2.70 -13.75
N ALA A 230 -1.73 2.01 -13.06
CA ALA A 230 -2.06 1.38 -11.78
C ALA A 230 -2.42 2.42 -10.72
N GLY A 231 -3.56 2.27 -10.08
CA GLY A 231 -3.88 2.99 -8.84
C GLY A 231 -3.21 2.34 -7.63
N PHE A 232 -3.07 1.01 -7.68
CA PHE A 232 -2.30 0.21 -6.71
C PHE A 232 -1.59 -0.93 -7.44
N ALA A 233 -0.27 -0.82 -7.59
CA ALA A 233 0.51 -1.75 -8.41
C ALA A 233 0.54 -3.18 -7.84
N ALA A 234 0.54 -4.18 -8.71
CA ALA A 234 0.53 -5.59 -8.35
C ALA A 234 1.65 -6.03 -7.39
N PRO A 235 2.90 -5.53 -7.49
CA PRO A 235 3.94 -5.84 -6.49
C PRO A 235 3.57 -5.41 -5.07
N LEU A 236 2.83 -4.32 -4.90
CA LEU A 236 2.35 -3.87 -3.59
C LEU A 236 1.23 -4.77 -3.06
N GLY A 237 0.34 -5.23 -3.94
CA GLY A 237 -0.68 -6.24 -3.60
C GLY A 237 -0.04 -7.55 -3.15
N HIS A 238 0.94 -8.05 -3.90
CA HIS A 238 1.73 -9.23 -3.53
C HIS A 238 2.42 -9.05 -2.17
N LYS A 239 3.06 -7.89 -1.96
CA LYS A 239 3.66 -7.54 -0.66
C LYS A 239 2.63 -7.63 0.47
N ASP A 240 1.47 -7.03 0.31
CA ASP A 240 0.44 -6.99 1.36
C ASP A 240 -0.08 -8.40 1.71
N ILE A 241 -0.25 -9.27 0.71
CA ILE A 241 -0.62 -10.68 0.95
C ILE A 241 0.50 -11.43 1.69
N ARG A 242 1.77 -11.20 1.34
CA ARG A 242 2.90 -11.80 2.07
C ARG A 242 2.95 -11.33 3.52
N LEU A 243 2.73 -10.06 3.79
CA LEU A 243 2.67 -9.51 5.15
C LEU A 243 1.47 -10.08 5.92
N THR A 244 0.34 -10.29 5.24
CA THR A 244 -0.83 -10.95 5.84
C THR A 244 -0.51 -12.39 6.25
N LEU A 245 0.17 -13.16 5.39
CA LEU A 245 0.57 -14.53 5.69
C LEU A 245 1.58 -14.60 6.84
N ALA A 246 2.55 -13.67 6.90
CA ALA A 246 3.50 -13.61 8.00
C ALA A 246 2.78 -13.34 9.35
N ALA A 247 1.86 -12.37 9.38
CA ALA A 247 1.07 -12.11 10.59
C ALA A 247 0.17 -13.31 10.97
N ALA A 248 -0.38 -14.01 9.97
CA ALA A 248 -1.19 -15.21 10.20
C ALA A 248 -0.36 -16.37 10.78
N GLU A 249 0.87 -16.56 10.31
CA GLU A 249 1.81 -17.57 10.82
C GLU A 249 2.16 -17.29 12.28
N ASP A 250 2.53 -16.06 12.61
CA ASP A 250 2.84 -15.62 13.98
C ASP A 250 1.67 -15.85 14.94
N LEU A 251 0.44 -15.58 14.45
CA LEU A 251 -0.79 -15.76 15.22
C LEU A 251 -1.38 -17.19 15.12
N ARG A 252 -0.75 -18.09 14.35
CA ARG A 252 -1.21 -19.46 14.09
C ARG A 252 -2.63 -19.54 13.51
N VAL A 253 -2.96 -18.62 12.60
CA VAL A 253 -4.24 -18.56 11.88
C VAL A 253 -4.05 -19.14 10.47
N PRO A 254 -4.63 -20.31 10.14
CA PRO A 254 -4.55 -20.83 8.77
C PRO A 254 -5.29 -19.92 7.79
N MET A 255 -4.62 -19.50 6.71
CA MET A 255 -5.20 -18.66 5.67
C MET A 255 -4.97 -19.27 4.26
N PRO A 256 -5.68 -20.37 3.90
CA PRO A 256 -5.46 -21.04 2.62
C PRO A 256 -5.76 -20.14 1.41
N LEU A 257 -6.80 -19.29 1.49
CA LEU A 257 -7.11 -18.34 0.42
C LEU A 257 -6.01 -17.29 0.22
N ALA A 258 -5.37 -16.81 1.30
CA ALA A 258 -4.23 -15.89 1.17
C ALA A 258 -3.04 -16.56 0.49
N SER A 259 -2.80 -17.86 0.73
CA SER A 259 -1.76 -18.65 0.04
C SER A 259 -2.06 -18.76 -1.46
N LEU A 260 -3.30 -19.02 -1.84
CA LEU A 260 -3.74 -19.01 -3.24
C LEU A 260 -3.51 -17.62 -3.86
N LEU A 261 -3.94 -16.56 -3.22
CA LEU A 261 -3.76 -15.18 -3.71
C LEU A 261 -2.28 -14.83 -3.90
N ARG A 262 -1.40 -15.23 -2.98
CA ARG A 262 0.06 -15.08 -3.16
C ARG A 262 0.52 -15.68 -4.48
N ASP A 263 0.08 -16.89 -4.79
CA ASP A 263 0.50 -17.61 -5.99
C ASP A 263 -0.12 -17.00 -7.26
N ARG A 264 -1.36 -16.46 -7.19
CA ARG A 264 -1.96 -15.68 -8.29
C ARG A 264 -1.16 -14.41 -8.58
N PHE A 265 -0.74 -13.66 -7.55
CA PHE A 265 0.15 -12.51 -7.73
C PHE A 265 1.51 -12.93 -8.31
N LEU A 266 2.12 -14.01 -7.84
CA LEU A 266 3.37 -14.53 -8.40
C LEU A 266 3.21 -14.88 -9.88
N THR A 267 2.09 -15.50 -10.26
CA THR A 267 1.75 -15.78 -11.67
C THR A 267 1.69 -14.48 -12.49
N LEU A 268 1.00 -13.45 -11.99
CA LEU A 268 0.91 -12.16 -12.69
C LEU A 268 2.30 -11.52 -12.87
N LEU A 269 3.12 -11.47 -11.80
CA LEU A 269 4.45 -10.88 -11.83
C LEU A 269 5.42 -11.67 -12.71
N ALA A 270 5.36 -13.01 -12.69
CA ALA A 270 6.17 -13.87 -13.57
C ALA A 270 5.89 -13.62 -15.07
N HIS A 271 4.74 -13.05 -15.39
CA HIS A 271 4.37 -12.67 -16.75
C HIS A 271 4.55 -11.17 -17.03
N GLY A 272 5.32 -10.43 -16.21
CA GLY A 272 5.63 -9.01 -16.45
C GLY A 272 4.57 -8.02 -15.96
N GLY A 273 3.72 -8.42 -15.01
CA GLY A 273 2.66 -7.57 -14.46
C GLY A 273 3.09 -6.52 -13.44
N ASP A 274 4.38 -6.17 -13.36
CA ASP A 274 4.93 -5.28 -12.32
C ASP A 274 4.35 -3.86 -12.35
N THR A 275 3.95 -3.37 -13.52
CA THR A 275 3.38 -2.03 -13.69
C THR A 275 1.85 -2.01 -13.63
N LEU A 276 1.23 -3.19 -13.64
CA LEU A 276 -0.22 -3.31 -13.68
C LEU A 276 -0.86 -3.06 -12.31
N ASP A 277 -2.09 -2.57 -12.32
CA ASP A 277 -2.94 -2.52 -11.12
C ASP A 277 -3.16 -3.95 -10.59
N TRP A 278 -3.21 -4.11 -9.27
CA TRP A 278 -3.40 -5.42 -8.65
C TRP A 278 -4.71 -6.12 -9.07
N SER A 279 -5.71 -5.36 -9.57
CA SER A 279 -6.92 -5.91 -10.15
C SER A 279 -6.67 -6.80 -11.37
N ALA A 280 -5.47 -6.76 -11.95
CA ALA A 280 -5.07 -7.63 -13.06
C ALA A 280 -5.06 -9.13 -12.68
N ILE A 281 -4.95 -9.51 -11.39
CA ILE A 281 -5.11 -10.93 -11.00
C ILE A 281 -6.49 -11.47 -11.40
N GLY A 282 -7.55 -10.66 -11.33
CA GLY A 282 -8.89 -11.05 -11.76
C GLY A 282 -9.03 -11.38 -13.25
N GLN A 283 -8.02 -11.08 -14.07
CA GLN A 283 -8.01 -11.46 -15.49
C GLN A 283 -7.31 -12.80 -15.76
N LEU A 284 -6.62 -13.34 -14.75
CA LEU A 284 -5.89 -14.61 -14.91
C LEU A 284 -6.82 -15.80 -15.17
N ALA A 285 -7.98 -15.83 -14.52
CA ALA A 285 -8.96 -16.90 -14.70
C ALA A 285 -9.47 -17.00 -16.16
N ALA A 286 -9.75 -15.87 -16.82
CA ALA A 286 -10.12 -15.82 -18.23
C ALA A 286 -9.00 -16.33 -19.14
N LYS A 287 -7.73 -15.97 -18.84
CA LYS A 287 -6.56 -16.51 -19.53
C LYS A 287 -6.45 -18.03 -19.36
N ASP A 288 -6.53 -18.52 -18.12
CA ASP A 288 -6.44 -19.93 -17.79
C ASP A 288 -7.57 -20.74 -18.46
N ALA A 289 -8.73 -20.11 -18.67
CA ALA A 289 -9.87 -20.65 -19.45
C ALA A 289 -9.66 -20.59 -20.99
N GLY A 290 -8.53 -20.11 -21.48
CA GLY A 290 -8.20 -20.08 -22.90
C GLY A 290 -8.89 -18.92 -23.67
N GLU A 291 -9.29 -17.84 -23.02
CA GLU A 291 -9.73 -16.63 -23.72
C GLU A 291 -8.54 -15.98 -24.44
N VAL A 292 -8.47 -16.20 -25.77
CA VAL A 292 -7.45 -15.64 -26.64
C VAL A 292 -7.86 -14.22 -27.04
N GLY A 293 -7.09 -13.22 -26.66
CA GLY A 293 -7.35 -11.83 -27.05
C GLY A 293 -7.21 -10.81 -25.93
N ASN A 294 -6.76 -11.23 -24.76
CA ASN A 294 -6.53 -10.36 -23.62
C ASN A 294 -5.37 -9.39 -23.93
N ALA A 295 -5.68 -8.12 -24.27
CA ALA A 295 -4.68 -7.09 -24.60
C ALA A 295 -3.67 -6.90 -23.46
N VAL A 296 -4.08 -7.07 -22.21
CA VAL A 296 -3.24 -7.00 -21.01
C VAL A 296 -2.15 -8.08 -21.02
N LEU A 297 -2.46 -9.26 -21.55
CA LEU A 297 -1.52 -10.39 -21.59
C LEU A 297 -0.65 -10.42 -22.86
N ARG A 298 -0.94 -9.57 -23.86
CA ARG A 298 -0.06 -9.40 -25.04
C ARG A 298 1.18 -8.58 -24.70
N HIS A 299 1.15 -7.75 -23.66
CA HIS A 299 2.32 -7.05 -23.14
C HIS A 299 3.19 -7.94 -22.23
N LEU A 300 2.64 -9.06 -21.77
CA LEU A 300 3.39 -10.06 -21.02
C LEU A 300 4.14 -10.93 -22.04
N GLY A 301 5.26 -10.44 -22.55
CA GLY A 301 6.22 -11.23 -23.33
C GLY A 301 6.63 -12.51 -22.57
N PRO A 302 7.36 -13.43 -23.21
CA PRO A 302 7.93 -14.56 -22.48
C PRO A 302 8.71 -14.02 -21.27
N PRO A 303 8.69 -14.71 -20.11
CA PRO A 303 9.37 -14.25 -18.91
C PRO A 303 10.82 -13.90 -19.24
N PRO A 304 11.38 -12.82 -18.68
CA PRO A 304 12.80 -12.54 -18.86
C PRO A 304 13.56 -13.76 -18.41
N SER A 305 14.48 -14.24 -19.27
CA SER A 305 15.32 -15.38 -18.93
C SER A 305 15.95 -15.14 -17.56
N PRO A 306 15.88 -16.10 -16.62
CA PRO A 306 16.48 -15.92 -15.31
C PRO A 306 17.94 -15.52 -15.51
N PRO A 307 18.48 -14.59 -14.72
CA PRO A 307 19.88 -14.21 -14.83
C PRO A 307 20.70 -15.49 -14.68
N LEU A 308 21.36 -15.91 -15.76
CA LEU A 308 22.28 -17.03 -15.75
C LEU A 308 23.27 -16.77 -14.61
N ARG A 309 23.34 -17.66 -13.65
CA ARG A 309 24.34 -17.64 -12.58
C ARG A 309 25.73 -17.66 -13.22
N ARG A 310 26.26 -16.50 -13.60
CA ARG A 310 27.63 -16.35 -14.07
C ARG A 310 28.67 -16.59 -12.96
N GLU A 311 28.25 -16.77 -11.72
CA GLU A 311 29.15 -16.96 -10.57
C GLU A 311 29.54 -18.41 -10.29
N ALA A 312 28.82 -19.41 -10.82
CA ALA A 312 29.16 -20.80 -10.55
C ALA A 312 30.22 -21.39 -11.50
N GLN A 313 30.52 -20.75 -12.63
CA GLN A 313 31.54 -21.25 -13.57
C GLN A 313 32.95 -20.75 -13.27
N ASN A 314 33.13 -19.68 -12.52
CA ASN A 314 34.48 -19.19 -12.18
C ASN A 314 35.09 -19.87 -10.96
N LEU A 315 34.30 -20.58 -10.14
CA LEU A 315 34.81 -21.35 -9.00
C LEU A 315 35.30 -22.76 -9.36
N MET A 316 34.92 -23.32 -10.53
CA MET A 316 35.41 -24.62 -10.97
C MET A 316 36.64 -24.58 -11.90
N GLN A 317 37.12 -23.39 -12.27
CA GLN A 317 38.34 -23.26 -13.10
C GLN A 317 39.55 -22.77 -12.31
N GLY A 318 39.43 -22.52 -11.00
CA GLY A 318 40.51 -22.07 -10.12
C GLY A 318 41.33 -23.18 -9.42
N GLU A 319 40.93 -24.45 -9.48
CA GLU A 319 41.63 -25.55 -8.76
C GLU A 319 42.41 -26.50 -9.71
N ARG A 320 42.90 -26.02 -10.82
CA ARG A 320 43.94 -26.75 -11.59
C ARG A 320 45.03 -25.80 -12.06
N ARG A 321 45.87 -25.41 -11.10
CA ARG A 321 47.30 -25.10 -11.35
C ARG A 321 48.11 -25.25 -10.05
#